data_0f1e57fecef3838fe080a1aba818ee70
#
_entry.id   0f1e57fecef3838fe080a1aba818ee70
#
_cell.length_a   1.000
_cell.length_b   1.000
_cell.length_c   1.000
_cell.angle_alpha   90.00
_cell.angle_beta   90.00
_cell.angle_gamma   90.00
#
_symmetry.space_group_name_H-M   'P 1'
#
loop_
_entity.id
_entity.type
_entity.pdbx_description
1 polymer ?
#
loop_
_entity_poly.entity_id
_entity_poly.type
_entity_poly.pdbx_seq_one_letter_code
_entity_poly.pdbx_strand_id
1 'polypeptide(L)'
;LSVTATDSFSNTASKVIKVDVVDDEAPKFKVAGVETGYVVQVPINGSQDISSYVTASDNVDGDVSPFIESNQELDTTKAGIQDIKLSVTDSSGNVNEKTFTFAVSDLTAPVVTLSQGNDIVIDYGSEFKLENFLTATDDQSAVTNTVTGEVDTKKENEVQTITVSTARMKSKNEVLTTLNFTVKDISGPQVNLSTNAVEVIKGDAFDPRQYL
;
A
#
# COMPACT_ATOMS: atom_id res chain seq x y z
N LEU A 1 -32.62 46.32 -16.16
CA LEU A 1 -33.86 46.42 -15.38
C LEU A 1 -34.51 47.79 -15.64
N SER A 2 -35.79 47.79 -15.98
CA SER A 2 -36.56 49.04 -16.11
C SER A 2 -37.47 49.21 -14.89
N VAL A 3 -37.39 50.32 -14.22
CA VAL A 3 -38.26 50.70 -13.12
C VAL A 3 -39.21 51.80 -13.61
N THR A 4 -40.52 51.54 -13.48
CA THR A 4 -41.54 52.49 -13.87
C THR A 4 -42.36 52.84 -12.63
N ALA A 5 -42.54 54.13 -12.43
CA ALA A 5 -43.46 54.63 -11.40
C ALA A 5 -44.65 55.29 -12.08
N THR A 6 -45.87 55.11 -11.55
CA THR A 6 -47.10 55.67 -12.06
C THR A 6 -47.81 56.42 -10.91
N ASP A 7 -48.20 57.64 -11.13
CA ASP A 7 -48.98 58.42 -10.15
C ASP A 7 -50.49 58.12 -10.21
N SER A 8 -51.27 58.71 -9.32
CA SER A 8 -52.75 58.56 -9.27
C SER A 8 -53.49 59.15 -10.44
N PHE A 9 -52.82 59.90 -11.25
CA PHE A 9 -53.35 60.52 -12.49
C PHE A 9 -52.88 59.81 -13.77
N SER A 10 -52.25 58.55 -13.57
CA SER A 10 -51.72 57.73 -14.67
C SER A 10 -50.51 58.36 -15.42
N ASN A 11 -49.83 59.35 -14.86
CA ASN A 11 -48.56 59.79 -15.40
C ASN A 11 -47.47 58.77 -15.05
N THR A 12 -46.64 58.41 -16.00
CA THR A 12 -45.58 57.44 -15.84
C THR A 12 -44.19 58.04 -16.01
N ALA A 13 -43.26 57.61 -15.19
CA ALA A 13 -41.81 57.85 -15.34
C ALA A 13 -41.06 56.54 -15.29
N SER A 14 -40.18 56.35 -16.23
CA SER A 14 -39.33 55.10 -16.27
C SER A 14 -37.87 55.46 -16.22
N LYS A 15 -37.09 54.61 -15.49
CA LYS A 15 -35.64 54.71 -15.46
C LYS A 15 -35.06 53.31 -15.68
N VAL A 16 -34.05 53.24 -16.55
CA VAL A 16 -33.30 52.00 -16.78
C VAL A 16 -32.12 51.96 -15.82
N ILE A 17 -32.01 50.83 -15.09
CA ILE A 17 -30.87 50.51 -14.28
C ILE A 17 -30.12 49.39 -15.02
N LYS A 18 -28.87 49.64 -15.37
CA LYS A 18 -27.97 48.60 -15.88
C LYS A 18 -27.48 47.79 -14.68
N VAL A 19 -27.67 46.49 -14.75
CA VAL A 19 -27.13 45.54 -13.76
C VAL A 19 -26.14 44.65 -14.50
N ASP A 20 -24.90 44.69 -14.13
CA ASP A 20 -23.87 43.78 -14.59
C ASP A 20 -23.72 42.69 -13.53
N VAL A 21 -23.85 41.44 -13.95
CA VAL A 21 -23.57 40.27 -13.10
C VAL A 21 -22.15 39.85 -13.41
N VAL A 22 -21.33 39.86 -12.41
CA VAL A 22 -19.90 39.52 -12.52
C VAL A 22 -19.59 38.35 -11.57
N ASP A 23 -18.62 37.56 -11.94
CA ASP A 23 -18.01 36.59 -11.10
C ASP A 23 -16.76 37.21 -10.45
N ASP A 24 -16.70 37.23 -9.14
CA ASP A 24 -15.62 37.78 -8.33
C ASP A 24 -15.00 36.76 -7.34
N GLU A 25 -15.42 35.48 -7.43
CA GLU A 25 -14.83 34.43 -6.66
C GLU A 25 -13.69 33.76 -7.45
N ALA A 26 -12.57 33.49 -6.78
CA ALA A 26 -11.48 32.69 -7.36
C ALA A 26 -11.71 31.17 -7.18
N PRO A 27 -11.20 30.34 -8.09
CA PRO A 27 -11.30 28.91 -8.01
C PRO A 27 -10.72 28.35 -6.70
N LYS A 28 -11.21 27.19 -6.26
CA LYS A 28 -10.80 26.52 -5.03
C LYS A 28 -10.10 25.21 -5.35
N PHE A 29 -8.88 25.03 -4.81
CA PHE A 29 -8.15 23.78 -4.90
C PHE A 29 -8.75 22.70 -3.99
N LYS A 30 -8.72 21.46 -4.46
CA LYS A 30 -9.09 20.26 -3.73
C LYS A 30 -8.02 19.19 -3.95
N VAL A 31 -7.52 18.59 -2.87
CA VAL A 31 -6.59 17.45 -2.94
C VAL A 31 -7.37 16.19 -3.26
N ALA A 32 -6.95 15.47 -4.31
CA ALA A 32 -7.45 14.16 -4.66
C ALA A 32 -6.59 13.12 -3.91
N GLY A 33 -7.17 12.37 -2.97
CA GLY A 33 -6.45 11.34 -2.24
C GLY A 33 -6.42 11.55 -0.73
N VAL A 34 -5.48 10.88 -0.06
CA VAL A 34 -5.37 10.90 1.41
C VAL A 34 -4.63 12.16 1.85
N GLU A 35 -5.36 13.08 2.43
CA GLU A 35 -4.78 14.28 3.04
C GLU A 35 -4.33 13.96 4.47
N THR A 36 -3.01 13.83 4.68
CA THR A 36 -2.41 13.91 6.01
C THR A 36 -1.81 15.29 6.18
N GLY A 37 -2.62 16.23 6.66
CA GLY A 37 -2.21 17.64 6.91
C GLY A 37 -1.80 18.35 5.64
N TYR A 38 -1.91 19.00 4.86
CA TYR A 38 -1.44 19.75 3.67
C TYR A 38 -0.33 19.07 2.84
N VAL A 39 -0.04 17.78 3.10
CA VAL A 39 0.96 17.01 2.37
C VAL A 39 0.26 16.04 1.43
N VAL A 40 0.51 16.19 0.14
CA VAL A 40 0.01 15.31 -0.93
C VAL A 40 0.92 14.09 -1.01
N GLN A 41 0.39 12.90 -0.75
CA GLN A 41 1.15 11.66 -0.88
C GLN A 41 1.21 11.22 -2.34
N VAL A 42 2.40 10.99 -2.85
CA VAL A 42 2.65 10.60 -4.24
C VAL A 42 3.41 9.28 -4.27
N PRO A 43 2.91 8.26 -4.99
CA PRO A 43 3.67 7.04 -5.18
C PRO A 43 4.95 7.32 -5.97
N ILE A 44 6.06 6.69 -5.56
CA ILE A 44 7.28 6.72 -6.38
C ILE A 44 6.98 6.08 -7.74
N ASN A 45 7.52 6.65 -8.81
CA ASN A 45 7.20 6.31 -10.20
C ASN A 45 5.70 6.43 -10.56
N GLY A 46 4.92 7.15 -9.76
CA GLY A 46 3.53 7.46 -10.04
C GLY A 46 3.37 8.51 -11.15
N SER A 47 2.15 9.00 -11.35
CA SER A 47 1.88 10.06 -12.32
C SER A 47 2.70 11.32 -11.99
N GLN A 48 3.27 11.94 -13.02
CA GLN A 48 3.88 13.27 -12.93
C GLN A 48 2.86 14.39 -13.17
N ASP A 49 1.67 14.04 -13.63
CA ASP A 49 0.58 14.97 -13.82
C ASP A 49 -0.03 15.36 -12.47
N ILE A 50 0.12 16.64 -12.12
CA ILE A 50 -0.37 17.22 -10.87
C ILE A 50 -1.89 17.10 -10.76
N SER A 51 -2.63 17.12 -11.88
CA SER A 51 -4.09 16.97 -11.89
C SER A 51 -4.57 15.61 -11.34
N SER A 52 -3.68 14.61 -11.32
CA SER A 52 -3.94 13.32 -10.67
C SER A 52 -4.05 13.44 -9.16
N TYR A 53 -3.53 14.50 -8.55
CA TYR A 53 -3.43 14.68 -7.10
C TYR A 53 -4.17 15.91 -6.60
N VAL A 54 -4.22 16.97 -7.41
CA VAL A 54 -4.86 18.23 -7.04
C VAL A 54 -5.81 18.65 -8.15
N THR A 55 -7.04 18.90 -7.80
CA THR A 55 -8.08 19.44 -8.69
C THR A 55 -8.46 20.86 -8.29
N ALA A 56 -9.14 21.57 -9.16
CA ALA A 56 -9.68 22.88 -8.86
C ALA A 56 -11.10 23.02 -9.40
N SER A 57 -11.94 23.72 -8.66
CA SER A 57 -13.31 24.01 -9.08
C SER A 57 -13.69 25.45 -8.75
N ASP A 58 -14.54 25.98 -9.58
CA ASP A 58 -15.10 27.30 -9.44
C ASP A 58 -16.64 27.23 -9.35
N ASN A 59 -17.27 28.25 -8.73
CA ASN A 59 -18.73 28.31 -8.55
C ASN A 59 -19.50 28.61 -9.84
N VAL A 60 -18.88 29.27 -10.82
CA VAL A 60 -19.46 29.63 -12.11
C VAL A 60 -18.95 28.75 -13.24
N ASP A 61 -17.64 28.54 -13.31
CA ASP A 61 -16.98 27.79 -14.39
C ASP A 61 -16.96 26.27 -14.16
N GLY A 62 -17.24 25.80 -12.92
CA GLY A 62 -17.23 24.39 -12.59
C GLY A 62 -15.82 23.82 -12.45
N ASP A 63 -15.50 22.73 -13.16
CA ASP A 63 -14.17 22.10 -13.13
C ASP A 63 -13.16 22.91 -13.95
N VAL A 64 -12.21 23.51 -13.26
CA VAL A 64 -11.10 24.27 -13.84
C VAL A 64 -9.75 23.57 -13.64
N SER A 65 -9.75 22.31 -13.25
CA SER A 65 -8.51 21.50 -13.06
C SER A 65 -7.59 21.50 -14.29
N PRO A 66 -8.09 21.48 -15.55
CA PRO A 66 -7.24 21.54 -16.74
C PRO A 66 -6.42 22.83 -16.89
N PHE A 67 -6.78 23.89 -16.14
CA PHE A 67 -6.12 25.19 -16.16
C PHE A 67 -5.15 25.39 -14.99
N ILE A 68 -4.87 24.33 -14.21
CA ILE A 68 -3.86 24.40 -13.15
C ILE A 68 -2.48 24.51 -13.79
N GLU A 69 -1.77 25.56 -13.45
CA GLU A 69 -0.38 25.78 -13.79
C GLU A 69 0.52 25.54 -12.59
N SER A 70 1.74 25.07 -12.82
CA SER A 70 2.73 24.85 -11.77
C SER A 70 4.04 25.57 -12.07
N ASN A 71 4.74 26.03 -11.02
CA ASN A 71 6.04 26.67 -11.17
C ASN A 71 7.19 25.71 -11.50
N GLN A 72 6.98 24.39 -11.33
CA GLN A 72 7.94 23.32 -11.67
C GLN A 72 7.18 22.00 -11.88
N GLU A 73 7.86 21.07 -12.56
CA GLU A 73 7.36 19.70 -12.75
C GLU A 73 7.47 18.89 -11.45
N LEU A 74 6.54 17.95 -11.25
CA LEU A 74 6.57 16.98 -10.16
C LEU A 74 7.50 15.81 -10.56
N ASP A 75 8.64 15.67 -9.89
CA ASP A 75 9.55 14.53 -10.09
C ASP A 75 9.12 13.36 -9.19
N THR A 76 8.48 12.37 -9.76
CA THR A 76 8.05 11.16 -9.04
C THR A 76 9.11 10.06 -9.03
N THR A 77 10.25 10.25 -9.72
CA THR A 77 11.30 9.22 -9.83
C THR A 77 12.19 9.12 -8.59
N LYS A 78 12.15 10.14 -7.74
CA LYS A 78 12.96 10.21 -6.51
C LYS A 78 12.08 10.41 -5.29
N ALA A 79 12.27 9.55 -4.28
CA ALA A 79 11.64 9.76 -2.99
C ALA A 79 12.14 11.06 -2.33
N GLY A 80 11.21 11.82 -1.78
CA GLY A 80 11.51 13.09 -1.13
C GLY A 80 10.31 14.03 -1.07
N ILE A 81 10.56 15.24 -0.59
CA ILE A 81 9.56 16.30 -0.46
C ILE A 81 9.84 17.35 -1.52
N GLN A 82 8.78 17.79 -2.20
CA GLN A 82 8.81 18.84 -3.21
C GLN A 82 7.71 19.85 -2.92
N ASP A 83 8.06 21.11 -2.73
CA ASP A 83 7.12 22.21 -2.58
C ASP A 83 6.86 22.86 -3.95
N ILE A 84 5.64 22.69 -4.47
CA ILE A 84 5.24 23.17 -5.78
C ILE A 84 4.14 24.22 -5.61
N LYS A 85 4.39 25.41 -6.18
CA LYS A 85 3.39 26.46 -6.24
C LYS A 85 2.48 26.20 -7.43
N LEU A 86 1.18 26.07 -7.16
CA LEU A 86 0.12 25.94 -8.16
C LEU A 86 -0.64 27.26 -8.28
N SER A 87 -1.10 27.54 -9.48
CA SER A 87 -1.95 28.67 -9.81
C SER A 87 -3.09 28.17 -10.69
N VAL A 88 -4.28 28.74 -10.53
CA VAL A 88 -5.44 28.46 -11.37
C VAL A 88 -6.22 29.73 -11.55
N THR A 89 -6.68 29.97 -12.78
CA THR A 89 -7.45 31.17 -13.17
C THR A 89 -8.76 30.72 -13.79
N ASP A 90 -9.86 31.37 -13.41
CA ASP A 90 -11.17 31.18 -14.02
C ASP A 90 -11.34 32.00 -15.32
N SER A 91 -12.51 31.88 -15.98
CA SER A 91 -12.82 32.62 -17.20
C SER A 91 -13.04 34.13 -16.97
N SER A 92 -13.32 34.54 -15.73
CA SER A 92 -13.49 35.92 -15.32
C SER A 92 -12.18 36.61 -14.93
N GLY A 93 -11.09 35.84 -14.83
CA GLY A 93 -9.76 36.34 -14.50
C GLY A 93 -9.45 36.35 -13.01
N ASN A 94 -10.27 35.72 -12.17
CA ASN A 94 -9.94 35.58 -10.76
C ASN A 94 -8.92 34.45 -10.58
N VAL A 95 -7.89 34.68 -9.76
CA VAL A 95 -6.71 33.79 -9.61
C VAL A 95 -6.64 33.28 -8.19
N ASN A 96 -6.37 31.97 -8.03
CA ASN A 96 -5.97 31.38 -6.77
C ASN A 96 -4.58 30.77 -6.91
N GLU A 97 -3.69 31.07 -5.96
CA GLU A 97 -2.35 30.55 -5.89
C GLU A 97 -2.10 29.88 -4.53
N LYS A 98 -1.54 28.69 -4.54
CA LYS A 98 -1.20 27.96 -3.31
C LYS A 98 0.02 27.08 -3.50
N THR A 99 0.88 26.99 -2.48
CA THR A 99 1.98 26.03 -2.45
C THR A 99 1.49 24.74 -1.80
N PHE A 100 1.72 23.62 -2.49
CA PHE A 100 1.46 22.27 -2.01
C PHE A 100 2.77 21.56 -1.76
N THR A 101 2.81 20.79 -0.67
CA THR A 101 3.94 19.91 -0.36
C THR A 101 3.62 18.51 -0.87
N PHE A 102 4.36 18.04 -1.86
CA PHE A 102 4.26 16.69 -2.41
C PHE A 102 5.31 15.80 -1.76
N ALA A 103 4.88 14.73 -1.11
CA ALA A 103 5.76 13.73 -0.50
C ALA A 103 5.79 12.48 -1.38
N VAL A 104 6.84 12.37 -2.19
CA VAL A 104 7.07 11.20 -3.03
C VAL A 104 7.68 10.09 -2.19
N SER A 105 6.99 8.99 -2.10
CA SER A 105 7.43 7.82 -1.34
C SER A 105 6.87 6.55 -1.96
N ASP A 106 7.51 5.44 -1.62
CA ASP A 106 6.94 4.16 -1.94
C ASP A 106 5.74 3.88 -1.01
N LEU A 107 4.56 3.72 -1.60
CA LEU A 107 3.29 3.48 -0.93
C LEU A 107 2.81 2.03 -1.07
N THR A 108 3.56 1.18 -1.79
CA THR A 108 3.23 -0.24 -1.96
C THR A 108 3.55 -1.03 -0.69
N ALA A 109 2.78 -2.07 -0.43
CA ALA A 109 3.06 -2.98 0.67
C ALA A 109 3.96 -4.14 0.16
N PRO A 110 4.78 -4.75 1.05
CA PRO A 110 5.54 -5.94 0.68
C PRO A 110 4.64 -7.07 0.19
N VAL A 111 5.15 -7.87 -0.73
CA VAL A 111 4.49 -9.10 -1.20
C VAL A 111 5.05 -10.27 -0.41
N VAL A 112 4.16 -10.97 0.30
CA VAL A 112 4.49 -12.20 1.06
C VAL A 112 4.01 -13.40 0.27
N THR A 113 4.91 -14.37 0.07
CA THR A 113 4.62 -15.64 -0.61
C THR A 113 4.87 -16.80 0.35
N LEU A 114 3.88 -17.67 0.49
CA LEU A 114 3.97 -18.89 1.29
C LEU A 114 4.27 -20.09 0.39
N SER A 115 5.17 -20.99 0.85
CA SER A 115 5.51 -22.20 0.11
C SER A 115 4.42 -23.29 0.18
N GLN A 116 3.60 -23.29 1.23
CA GLN A 116 2.62 -24.35 1.49
C GLN A 116 1.26 -23.86 2.00
N GLY A 117 1.01 -22.56 2.08
CA GLY A 117 -0.19 -22.00 2.74
C GLY A 117 0.03 -21.77 4.24
N ASN A 118 -1.05 -21.57 4.98
CA ASN A 118 -0.97 -21.11 6.38
C ASN A 118 -0.91 -22.25 7.40
N ASP A 119 -1.42 -23.44 7.07
CA ASP A 119 -1.46 -24.61 7.95
C ASP A 119 -0.38 -25.60 7.48
N ILE A 120 0.66 -25.75 8.28
CA ILE A 120 1.91 -26.41 7.91
C ILE A 120 2.15 -27.58 8.86
N VAL A 121 2.50 -28.73 8.29
CA VAL A 121 2.97 -29.89 9.05
C VAL A 121 4.49 -29.94 8.96
N ILE A 122 5.15 -30.01 10.11
CA ILE A 122 6.61 -30.16 10.21
C ILE A 122 6.99 -31.45 10.97
N ASP A 123 8.13 -31.98 10.63
CA ASP A 123 8.61 -33.24 11.23
C ASP A 123 9.11 -33.02 12.65
N TYR A 124 8.87 -33.98 13.52
CA TYR A 124 9.32 -33.99 14.91
C TYR A 124 10.84 -33.82 15.00
N GLY A 125 11.29 -32.86 15.82
CA GLY A 125 12.71 -32.60 16.06
C GLY A 125 13.46 -31.98 14.88
N SER A 126 12.77 -31.61 13.80
CA SER A 126 13.39 -30.91 12.69
C SER A 126 13.80 -29.47 13.08
N GLU A 127 14.76 -28.90 12.35
CA GLU A 127 15.15 -27.50 12.53
C GLU A 127 14.08 -26.58 11.92
N PHE A 128 13.53 -25.67 12.73
CA PHE A 128 12.60 -24.65 12.24
C PHE A 128 13.35 -23.47 11.63
N LYS A 129 13.07 -23.17 10.38
CA LYS A 129 13.56 -21.99 9.65
C LYS A 129 12.40 -21.32 8.90
N LEU A 130 12.09 -20.10 9.25
CA LEU A 130 10.97 -19.35 8.63
C LEU A 130 11.09 -19.25 7.11
N GLU A 131 12.31 -19.08 6.60
CA GLU A 131 12.60 -18.96 5.16
C GLU A 131 12.19 -20.17 4.32
N ASN A 132 11.98 -21.33 4.95
CA ASN A 132 11.45 -22.52 4.27
C ASN A 132 9.95 -22.41 3.96
N PHE A 133 9.25 -21.52 4.65
CA PHE A 133 7.78 -21.43 4.61
C PHE A 133 7.28 -20.10 4.06
N LEU A 134 8.08 -19.03 4.24
CA LEU A 134 7.70 -17.67 3.86
C LEU A 134 8.87 -16.97 3.18
N THR A 135 8.58 -16.35 2.03
CA THR A 135 9.44 -15.38 1.38
C THR A 135 8.72 -14.06 1.26
N ALA A 136 9.46 -12.97 1.31
CA ALA A 136 8.88 -11.66 1.17
C ALA A 136 9.77 -10.77 0.29
N THR A 137 9.15 -9.99 -0.57
CA THR A 137 9.82 -9.06 -1.48
C THR A 137 9.07 -7.74 -1.52
N ASP A 138 9.78 -6.70 -1.90
CA ASP A 138 9.22 -5.39 -2.21
C ASP A 138 9.94 -4.84 -3.44
N ASP A 139 9.25 -4.03 -4.22
CA ASP A 139 9.76 -3.54 -5.51
C ASP A 139 10.79 -2.41 -5.36
N GLN A 140 10.81 -1.72 -4.22
CA GLN A 140 11.64 -0.54 -3.99
C GLN A 140 12.65 -0.69 -2.86
N SER A 141 12.46 -1.64 -1.93
CA SER A 141 13.29 -1.72 -0.74
C SER A 141 13.43 -3.12 -0.16
N ALA A 142 14.44 -3.30 0.68
CA ALA A 142 14.56 -4.51 1.48
C ALA A 142 13.45 -4.59 2.53
N VAL A 143 12.97 -5.80 2.76
CA VAL A 143 11.96 -6.13 3.78
C VAL A 143 12.60 -6.75 5.02
N THR A 144 11.93 -6.59 6.14
CA THR A 144 12.31 -7.21 7.42
C THR A 144 11.13 -7.98 7.96
N ASN A 145 11.36 -9.21 8.37
CA ASN A 145 10.37 -10.05 9.04
C ASN A 145 10.59 -10.01 10.55
N THR A 146 9.54 -9.67 11.30
CA THR A 146 9.50 -9.77 12.76
C THR A 146 8.52 -10.86 13.14
N VAL A 147 8.99 -11.85 13.92
CA VAL A 147 8.17 -12.99 14.33
C VAL A 147 7.69 -12.80 15.75
N THR A 148 6.40 -13.05 15.98
CA THR A 148 5.78 -13.14 17.30
C THR A 148 5.24 -14.55 17.49
N GLY A 149 5.57 -15.19 18.60
CA GLY A 149 5.32 -16.60 18.86
C GLY A 149 6.55 -17.46 18.61
N GLU A 150 6.47 -18.71 18.98
CA GLU A 150 7.55 -19.69 18.86
C GLU A 150 7.00 -21.01 18.32
N VAL A 151 7.86 -21.77 17.63
CA VAL A 151 7.56 -23.13 17.16
C VAL A 151 8.52 -24.08 17.84
N ASP A 152 7.99 -24.92 18.72
CA ASP A 152 8.74 -26.01 19.37
C ASP A 152 8.50 -27.31 18.58
N THR A 153 9.49 -27.73 17.82
CA THR A 153 9.43 -28.95 16.98
C THR A 153 9.39 -30.26 17.76
N LYS A 154 9.46 -30.22 19.10
CA LYS A 154 9.34 -31.38 19.99
C LYS A 154 7.96 -31.52 20.64
N LYS A 155 7.03 -30.59 20.34
CA LYS A 155 5.63 -30.67 20.80
C LYS A 155 4.75 -31.25 19.72
N GLU A 156 4.49 -32.54 19.80
CA GLU A 156 3.61 -33.23 18.87
C GLU A 156 2.12 -32.92 19.07
N ASN A 157 1.39 -32.93 17.96
CA ASN A 157 -0.08 -32.87 17.89
C ASN A 157 -0.72 -31.61 18.49
N GLU A 158 0.06 -30.59 18.77
CA GLU A 158 -0.42 -29.26 19.15
C GLU A 158 -0.28 -28.31 17.95
N VAL A 159 -1.28 -27.45 17.77
CA VAL A 159 -1.18 -26.34 16.81
C VAL A 159 -0.45 -25.19 17.47
N GLN A 160 0.68 -24.82 16.93
CA GLN A 160 1.51 -23.69 17.36
C GLN A 160 1.40 -22.57 16.33
N THR A 161 1.01 -21.39 16.78
CA THR A 161 0.76 -20.26 15.89
C THR A 161 1.84 -19.20 16.05
N ILE A 162 2.39 -18.74 14.93
CA ILE A 162 3.20 -17.54 14.89
C ILE A 162 2.57 -16.49 14.00
N THR A 163 2.85 -15.23 14.32
CA THR A 163 2.51 -14.10 13.46
C THR A 163 3.80 -13.47 12.95
N VAL A 164 3.90 -13.33 11.65
CA VAL A 164 5.01 -12.67 10.98
C VAL A 164 4.54 -11.31 10.50
N SER A 165 5.16 -10.25 11.03
CA SER A 165 5.04 -8.89 10.50
C SER A 165 6.15 -8.66 9.50
N THR A 166 5.80 -8.52 8.23
CA THR A 166 6.71 -8.18 7.15
C THR A 166 6.58 -6.70 6.85
N ALA A 167 7.63 -5.94 7.09
CA ALA A 167 7.65 -4.49 6.92
C ALA A 167 8.87 -4.04 6.12
N ARG A 168 8.75 -2.90 5.46
CA ARG A 168 9.89 -2.21 4.84
C ARG A 168 10.69 -1.43 5.87
N MET A 169 11.98 -1.31 5.65
CA MET A 169 12.91 -0.70 6.61
C MET A 169 12.64 0.79 6.95
N LYS A 170 11.79 1.52 6.21
CA LYS A 170 11.57 2.97 6.39
C LYS A 170 10.11 3.41 6.24
N SER A 171 9.14 2.51 6.24
CA SER A 171 7.73 2.88 6.10
C SER A 171 6.86 2.11 7.10
N LYS A 172 5.62 2.62 7.27
CA LYS A 172 4.62 1.94 8.10
C LYS A 172 3.82 0.87 7.33
N ASN A 173 4.18 0.60 6.06
CA ASN A 173 3.51 -0.42 5.28
C ASN A 173 4.01 -1.79 5.74
N GLU A 174 3.15 -2.53 6.41
CA GLU A 174 3.42 -3.89 6.89
C GLU A 174 2.34 -4.85 6.44
N VAL A 175 2.72 -6.10 6.29
CA VAL A 175 1.82 -7.22 6.04
C VAL A 175 1.94 -8.19 7.22
N LEU A 176 0.81 -8.49 7.86
CA LEU A 176 0.72 -9.49 8.92
C LEU A 176 0.32 -10.83 8.32
N THR A 177 1.13 -11.85 8.57
CA THR A 177 0.87 -13.22 8.11
C THR A 177 0.84 -14.15 9.33
N THR A 178 -0.24 -14.89 9.50
CA THR A 178 -0.37 -15.89 10.55
C THR A 178 -0.10 -17.28 9.98
N LEU A 179 0.79 -18.02 10.60
CA LEU A 179 1.15 -19.39 10.24
C LEU A 179 0.86 -20.32 11.41
N ASN A 180 0.24 -21.46 11.13
CA ASN A 180 -0.08 -22.50 12.07
C ASN A 180 0.80 -23.72 11.79
N PHE A 181 1.49 -24.20 12.78
CA PHE A 181 2.37 -25.36 12.68
C PHE A 181 1.84 -26.53 13.52
N THR A 182 1.75 -27.69 12.91
CA THR A 182 1.48 -28.94 13.62
C THR A 182 2.69 -29.85 13.47
N VAL A 183 3.27 -30.24 14.59
CA VAL A 183 4.41 -31.18 14.63
C VAL A 183 3.90 -32.61 14.59
N LYS A 184 4.44 -33.42 13.69
CA LYS A 184 4.14 -34.85 13.59
C LYS A 184 5.43 -35.58 13.29
N ASP A 185 5.59 -36.78 13.84
CA ASP A 185 6.61 -37.71 13.35
C ASP A 185 6.14 -38.27 12.00
N ILE A 186 6.74 -37.77 10.94
CA ILE A 186 6.46 -38.18 9.55
C ILE A 186 7.64 -38.90 8.91
N SER A 187 8.75 -39.00 9.63
CA SER A 187 9.96 -39.70 9.20
C SER A 187 9.89 -41.16 9.60
N GLY A 188 10.01 -42.06 8.64
CA GLY A 188 10.11 -43.47 8.92
C GLY A 188 11.44 -43.80 9.60
N PRO A 189 11.49 -44.93 10.34
CA PRO A 189 12.72 -45.36 10.96
C PRO A 189 13.82 -45.63 9.92
N GLN A 190 15.03 -45.20 10.25
CA GLN A 190 16.21 -45.48 9.42
C GLN A 190 16.79 -46.86 9.83
N VAL A 191 16.97 -47.71 8.83
CA VAL A 191 17.62 -48.99 9.03
C VAL A 191 19.03 -48.92 8.44
N ASN A 192 20.00 -48.96 9.28
CA ASN A 192 21.41 -49.04 8.88
C ASN A 192 21.89 -50.47 9.03
N LEU A 193 22.24 -51.13 7.92
CA LEU A 193 22.81 -52.43 7.92
C LEU A 193 24.35 -52.35 7.95
N SER A 194 24.99 -53.12 8.79
CA SER A 194 26.46 -53.23 8.82
C SER A 194 27.01 -53.90 7.54
N THR A 195 26.16 -54.69 6.88
CA THR A 195 26.42 -55.29 5.57
C THR A 195 25.13 -55.55 4.84
N ASN A 196 25.16 -55.49 3.50
CA ASN A 196 24.02 -55.81 2.64
C ASN A 196 24.04 -57.23 2.09
N ALA A 197 25.07 -58.04 2.45
CA ALA A 197 25.19 -59.41 2.05
C ALA A 197 25.86 -60.22 3.18
N VAL A 198 25.27 -61.34 3.54
CA VAL A 198 25.76 -62.23 4.60
C VAL A 198 25.76 -63.63 4.05
N GLU A 199 26.91 -64.38 4.24
CA GLU A 199 27.01 -65.81 3.99
C GLU A 199 26.67 -66.56 5.26
N VAL A 200 25.73 -67.49 5.16
CA VAL A 200 25.31 -68.36 6.28
C VAL A 200 25.51 -69.79 5.89
N ILE A 201 26.14 -70.58 6.79
CA ILE A 201 26.32 -71.97 6.55
C ILE A 201 24.98 -72.70 6.67
N LYS A 202 24.71 -73.64 5.76
CA LYS A 202 23.46 -74.39 5.74
C LYS A 202 23.27 -75.14 7.02
N GLY A 203 22.23 -74.84 7.77
CA GLY A 203 21.90 -75.50 9.05
C GLY A 203 22.14 -74.60 10.26
N ASP A 204 22.86 -73.50 10.12
CA ASP A 204 23.07 -72.53 11.20
C ASP A 204 21.86 -71.63 11.41
N ALA A 205 21.65 -71.18 12.65
CA ALA A 205 20.61 -70.16 12.94
C ALA A 205 21.09 -68.82 12.46
N PHE A 206 20.20 -68.10 11.73
CA PHE A 206 20.43 -66.74 11.26
C PHE A 206 19.60 -65.75 12.07
N ASP A 207 20.24 -64.76 12.68
CA ASP A 207 19.58 -63.66 13.34
C ASP A 207 19.93 -62.35 12.61
N PRO A 208 19.00 -61.74 11.84
CA PRO A 208 19.28 -60.54 11.07
C PRO A 208 19.58 -59.32 11.97
N ARG A 209 19.18 -59.34 13.25
CA ARG A 209 19.39 -58.23 14.19
C ARG A 209 20.86 -57.97 14.52
N GLN A 210 21.72 -58.93 14.25
CA GLN A 210 23.18 -58.80 14.44
C GLN A 210 23.82 -57.86 13.43
N TYR A 211 23.08 -57.47 12.39
CA TYR A 211 23.54 -56.63 11.29
C TYR A 211 22.85 -55.27 11.23
N LEU A 212 22.03 -54.95 12.23
CA LEU A 212 21.37 -53.66 12.41
C LEU A 212 22.26 -52.63 13.11
#